data_b26afeb898d9222e94a7280920ea07ac
#
_entry.id   b26afeb898d9222e94a7280920ea07ac
#
_cell.length_a   1.000
_cell.length_b   1.000
_cell.length_c   1.000
_cell.angle_alpha   90.00
_cell.angle_beta   90.00
_cell.angle_gamma   90.00
#
_symmetry.space_group_name_H-M   'P 1'
#
loop_
_entity.id
_entity.type
_entity.pdbx_description
1 polymer ?
#
loop_
_entity_poly.entity_id
_entity_poly.type
_entity_poly.pdbx_seq_one_letter_code
_entity_poly.pdbx_strand_id
1 'polypeptide(L)'
;MSEFAITLMRFGFLAALWLAVFAIVLVLRRDLGAPKEARPQPASRPVQGLPTSSSPPVPPQPKQRAASRSSSTPRKLSVVEGELAGTVVPLGSSPITVGRAADSTLVLQDDYASSRHARFFPSDGQWIVEDLGSTNGTWIDRTRITGPTVLRVGAKVRVGRTTLQLQR
;
A
#
# COMPACT_ATOMS: atom_id res chain seq x y z
N MET A 1 24.33 -51.06 12.58
CA MET A 1 24.16 -49.69 13.19
C MET A 1 22.99 -49.79 14.16
N SER A 2 23.15 -49.34 15.38
CA SER A 2 22.09 -49.49 16.39
C SER A 2 20.92 -48.55 16.04
N GLU A 3 19.69 -49.03 16.19
CA GLU A 3 18.44 -48.26 15.99
C GLU A 3 18.52 -46.93 16.74
N PHE A 4 19.20 -46.90 17.90
CA PHE A 4 19.44 -45.69 18.69
C PHE A 4 20.24 -44.63 17.93
N ALA A 5 21.30 -44.99 17.17
CA ALA A 5 22.11 -44.08 16.42
C ALA A 5 21.34 -43.43 15.26
N ILE A 6 20.47 -44.19 14.57
CA ILE A 6 19.61 -43.71 13.50
C ILE A 6 18.57 -42.73 14.04
N THR A 7 17.99 -43.04 15.18
CA THR A 7 17.00 -42.16 15.84
C THR A 7 17.63 -40.86 16.29
N LEU A 8 18.83 -40.88 16.86
CA LEU A 8 19.58 -39.69 17.29
C LEU A 8 19.93 -38.81 16.10
N MET A 9 20.35 -39.43 14.98
CA MET A 9 20.67 -38.70 13.74
C MET A 9 19.44 -38.02 13.13
N ARG A 10 18.27 -38.68 13.15
CA ARG A 10 16.98 -38.10 12.71
C ARG A 10 16.60 -36.86 13.53
N PHE A 11 16.62 -36.98 14.84
CA PHE A 11 16.27 -35.82 15.68
C PHE A 11 17.28 -34.69 15.59
N GLY A 12 18.58 -34.98 15.47
CA GLY A 12 19.61 -33.99 15.25
C GLY A 12 19.39 -33.21 13.94
N PHE A 13 19.09 -33.93 12.85
CA PHE A 13 18.80 -33.29 11.55
C PHE A 13 17.52 -32.43 11.59
N LEU A 14 16.46 -32.93 12.22
CA LEU A 14 15.21 -32.15 12.35
C LEU A 14 15.43 -30.90 13.20
N ALA A 15 16.17 -30.98 14.31
CA ALA A 15 16.49 -29.82 15.12
C ALA A 15 17.32 -28.78 14.35
N ALA A 16 18.34 -29.21 13.60
CA ALA A 16 19.15 -28.33 12.77
C ALA A 16 18.31 -27.66 11.68
N LEU A 17 17.38 -28.40 11.03
CA LEU A 17 16.47 -27.88 10.02
C LEU A 17 15.56 -26.79 10.62
N TRP A 18 14.98 -27.06 11.79
CA TRP A 18 14.11 -26.09 12.47
C TRP A 18 14.85 -24.84 12.93
N LEU A 19 16.11 -24.97 13.38
CA LEU A 19 16.94 -23.81 13.71
C LEU A 19 17.26 -22.98 12.49
N ALA A 20 17.54 -23.61 11.33
CA ALA A 20 17.77 -22.90 10.08
C ALA A 20 16.52 -22.14 9.61
N VAL A 21 15.34 -22.79 9.66
CA VAL A 21 14.07 -22.14 9.31
C VAL A 21 13.79 -20.96 10.23
N PHE A 22 14.00 -21.14 11.55
CA PHE A 22 13.80 -20.09 12.53
C PHE A 22 14.74 -18.90 12.32
N ALA A 23 16.01 -19.16 12.00
CA ALA A 23 16.99 -18.12 11.67
C ALA A 23 16.57 -17.32 10.43
N ILE A 24 16.10 -18.01 9.37
CA ILE A 24 15.60 -17.36 8.15
C ILE A 24 14.40 -16.47 8.48
N VAL A 25 13.46 -16.97 9.27
CA VAL A 25 12.26 -16.19 9.67
C VAL A 25 12.65 -14.96 10.49
N LEU A 26 13.63 -15.07 11.39
CA LEU A 26 14.12 -13.93 12.16
C LEU A 26 14.78 -12.87 11.28
N VAL A 27 15.59 -13.29 10.30
CA VAL A 27 16.24 -12.37 9.35
C VAL A 27 15.18 -11.66 8.50
N LEU A 28 14.19 -12.39 7.96
CA LEU A 28 13.09 -11.79 7.20
C LEU A 28 12.27 -10.80 8.05
N ARG A 29 11.96 -11.14 9.30
CA ARG A 29 11.24 -10.22 10.19
C ARG A 29 12.03 -8.96 10.50
N ARG A 30 13.34 -9.05 10.58
CA ARG A 30 14.22 -7.89 10.82
C ARG A 30 14.29 -6.96 9.62
N ASP A 31 14.27 -7.51 8.41
CA ASP A 31 14.29 -6.74 7.15
C ASP A 31 12.95 -6.06 6.85
N LEU A 32 11.84 -6.67 7.25
CA LEU A 32 10.47 -6.13 7.07
C LEU A 32 10.04 -5.18 8.20
N GLY A 33 10.79 -5.10 9.30
CA GLY A 33 10.44 -4.32 10.49
C GLY A 33 11.29 -3.07 10.72
N ALA A 34 12.23 -2.72 9.86
CA ALA A 34 12.99 -1.49 10.00
C ALA A 34 12.14 -0.28 9.58
N PRO A 35 11.71 0.59 10.52
CA PRO A 35 11.22 1.91 10.12
C PRO A 35 12.38 2.62 9.44
N LYS A 36 12.15 3.12 8.26
CA LYS A 36 13.10 3.97 7.54
C LYS A 36 13.32 5.20 8.42
N GLU A 37 14.37 5.19 9.22
CA GLU A 37 14.78 6.33 10.01
C GLU A 37 14.90 7.53 9.09
N ALA A 38 14.10 8.55 9.38
CA ALA A 38 14.18 9.85 8.74
C ALA A 38 15.60 10.38 8.96
N ARG A 39 16.32 10.55 7.88
CA ARG A 39 17.63 11.20 7.83
C ARG A 39 17.51 12.58 8.46
N PRO A 40 18.30 12.92 9.50
CA PRO A 40 18.25 14.26 10.06
C PRO A 40 18.66 15.27 8.99
N GLN A 41 17.79 16.21 8.69
CA GLN A 41 18.16 17.39 7.91
C GLN A 41 19.09 18.26 8.77
N PRO A 42 20.22 18.73 8.26
CA PRO A 42 21.06 19.66 8.99
C PRO A 42 20.33 21.00 9.14
N ALA A 43 20.22 21.41 10.39
CA ALA A 43 19.64 22.67 10.79
C ALA A 43 20.30 23.85 10.06
N SER A 44 19.50 24.61 9.35
CA SER A 44 19.88 25.88 8.76
C SER A 44 20.08 26.91 9.86
N ARG A 45 21.29 27.43 10.02
CA ARG A 45 21.62 28.56 10.87
C ARG A 45 20.92 29.83 10.39
N PRO A 46 20.43 30.70 11.29
CA PRO A 46 19.91 31.99 10.90
C PRO A 46 21.07 32.93 10.58
N VAL A 47 21.12 33.46 9.38
CA VAL A 47 21.98 34.60 9.02
C VAL A 47 21.13 35.85 9.09
N GLN A 48 21.44 36.71 10.08
CA GLN A 48 21.01 38.11 10.12
C GLN A 48 21.88 38.94 9.19
N GLY A 49 21.27 39.92 8.55
CA GLY A 49 22.01 41.02 7.93
C GLY A 49 21.39 41.61 6.66
N LEU A 50 20.70 42.71 6.82
CA LEU A 50 20.23 43.80 5.94
C LEU A 50 21.25 44.28 4.89
N PRO A 51 20.93 45.26 4.03
CA PRO A 51 19.70 45.58 3.26
C PRO A 51 19.95 45.86 1.76
N THR A 52 18.86 46.03 1.03
CA THR A 52 18.69 46.91 -0.15
C THR A 52 19.50 46.62 -1.42
N SER A 53 18.85 46.12 -2.45
CA SER A 53 19.04 46.68 -3.79
C SER A 53 17.86 46.28 -4.72
N SER A 54 17.35 47.31 -5.35
CA SER A 54 16.34 47.40 -6.37
C SER A 54 16.46 46.36 -7.48
N SER A 55 15.42 45.58 -7.66
CA SER A 55 15.25 44.71 -8.85
C SER A 55 14.52 45.47 -9.96
N PRO A 56 14.98 45.36 -11.21
CA PRO A 56 14.27 45.90 -12.38
C PRO A 56 12.97 45.12 -12.66
N PRO A 57 11.97 45.73 -13.32
CA PRO A 57 10.69 45.09 -13.58
C PRO A 57 10.84 43.97 -14.60
N VAL A 58 10.42 42.76 -14.16
CA VAL A 58 10.30 41.56 -15.00
C VAL A 58 9.11 41.75 -15.97
N PRO A 59 9.26 41.47 -17.26
CA PRO A 59 8.16 41.52 -18.23
C PRO A 59 7.09 40.49 -17.84
N PRO A 60 5.80 40.76 -18.11
CA PRO A 60 4.71 39.86 -17.79
C PRO A 60 4.86 38.56 -18.57
N GLN A 61 5.20 37.48 -17.88
CA GLN A 61 5.12 36.14 -18.44
C GLN A 61 3.66 35.82 -18.76
N PRO A 62 3.38 35.24 -19.95
CA PRO A 62 2.04 34.83 -20.30
C PRO A 62 1.58 33.83 -19.25
N LYS A 63 0.48 34.16 -18.58
CA LYS A 63 -0.25 33.25 -17.70
C LYS A 63 -0.49 31.98 -18.49
N GLN A 64 0.37 30.98 -18.25
CA GLN A 64 0.01 29.63 -18.61
C GLN A 64 -1.32 29.36 -17.92
N ARG A 65 -2.37 29.29 -18.71
CA ARG A 65 -3.65 28.73 -18.30
C ARG A 65 -3.32 27.39 -17.69
N ALA A 66 -3.19 27.35 -16.36
CA ALA A 66 -3.35 26.13 -15.62
C ALA A 66 -4.71 25.61 -16.07
N ALA A 67 -4.68 24.65 -16.99
CA ALA A 67 -5.83 23.83 -17.24
C ALA A 67 -6.27 23.39 -15.85
N SER A 68 -7.37 23.95 -15.40
CA SER A 68 -8.07 23.53 -14.20
C SER A 68 -8.43 22.06 -14.46
N ARG A 69 -7.49 21.21 -14.11
CA ARG A 69 -7.84 19.82 -13.82
C ARG A 69 -8.80 19.95 -12.65
N SER A 70 -10.09 19.96 -12.99
CA SER A 70 -11.15 19.86 -12.02
C SER A 70 -10.74 18.66 -11.15
N SER A 71 -10.31 18.95 -9.95
CA SER A 71 -9.98 17.96 -8.92
C SER A 71 -11.31 17.33 -8.50
N SER A 72 -11.82 16.46 -9.37
CA SER A 72 -12.97 15.64 -9.06
C SER A 72 -12.52 14.61 -8.05
N THR A 73 -12.60 15.00 -6.79
CA THR A 73 -12.34 14.12 -5.65
C THR A 73 -13.23 12.88 -5.81
N PRO A 74 -12.65 11.70 -5.86
CA PRO A 74 -13.44 10.47 -5.93
C PRO A 74 -14.29 10.37 -4.66
N ARG A 75 -15.54 9.94 -4.82
CA ARG A 75 -16.52 9.90 -3.71
C ARG A 75 -16.95 8.49 -3.33
N LYS A 76 -16.71 7.51 -4.19
CA LYS A 76 -17.16 6.14 -3.98
C LYS A 76 -16.22 5.10 -4.59
N LEU A 77 -16.16 3.95 -3.95
CA LEU A 77 -15.53 2.75 -4.44
C LEU A 77 -16.64 1.75 -4.77
N SER A 78 -16.78 1.36 -6.03
CA SER A 78 -17.83 0.43 -6.48
C SER A 78 -17.23 -0.92 -6.80
N VAL A 79 -17.92 -1.98 -6.41
CA VAL A 79 -17.61 -3.35 -6.84
C VAL A 79 -18.22 -3.55 -8.23
N VAL A 80 -17.37 -3.76 -9.24
CA VAL A 80 -17.82 -3.92 -10.63
C VAL A 80 -17.84 -5.37 -11.08
N GLU A 81 -17.08 -6.25 -10.42
CA GLU A 81 -17.04 -7.69 -10.70
C GLU A 81 -16.88 -8.48 -9.40
N GLY A 82 -17.42 -9.67 -9.32
CA GLY A 82 -17.42 -10.55 -8.16
C GLY A 82 -18.80 -10.73 -7.54
N GLU A 83 -18.88 -11.47 -6.43
CA GLU A 83 -20.16 -11.78 -5.75
C GLU A 83 -20.87 -10.53 -5.23
N LEU A 84 -20.12 -9.51 -4.86
CA LEU A 84 -20.65 -8.23 -4.34
C LEU A 84 -20.81 -7.19 -5.44
N ALA A 85 -20.86 -7.57 -6.72
CA ALA A 85 -21.01 -6.62 -7.82
C ALA A 85 -22.25 -5.73 -7.61
N GLY A 86 -22.06 -4.41 -7.80
CA GLY A 86 -23.09 -3.39 -7.53
C GLY A 86 -22.99 -2.77 -6.14
N THR A 87 -22.22 -3.35 -5.22
CA THR A 87 -21.98 -2.73 -3.91
C THR A 87 -21.17 -1.46 -4.06
N VAL A 88 -21.57 -0.43 -3.33
CA VAL A 88 -20.92 0.88 -3.32
C VAL A 88 -20.47 1.23 -1.90
N VAL A 89 -19.20 1.51 -1.73
CA VAL A 89 -18.62 1.98 -0.47
C VAL A 89 -18.32 3.47 -0.60
N PRO A 90 -18.95 4.33 0.20
CA PRO A 90 -18.66 5.76 0.17
C PRO A 90 -17.23 6.02 0.67
N LEU A 91 -16.55 6.93 0.00
CA LEU A 91 -15.20 7.35 0.36
C LEU A 91 -15.26 8.55 1.30
N GLY A 92 -14.68 8.40 2.48
CA GLY A 92 -14.59 9.44 3.50
C GLY A 92 -13.14 9.79 3.82
N SER A 93 -12.88 10.18 5.07
CA SER A 93 -11.54 10.43 5.59
C SER A 93 -10.90 9.18 6.21
N SER A 94 -11.68 8.12 6.44
CA SER A 94 -11.22 6.90 7.08
C SER A 94 -10.71 5.88 6.04
N PRO A 95 -9.70 5.09 6.36
CA PRO A 95 -9.26 3.98 5.54
C PRO A 95 -10.36 2.92 5.35
N ILE A 96 -10.40 2.31 4.18
CA ILE A 96 -11.28 1.20 3.83
C ILE A 96 -10.41 -0.06 3.71
N THR A 97 -10.70 -1.06 4.52
CA THR A 97 -10.06 -2.38 4.45
C THR A 97 -10.92 -3.33 3.63
N VAL A 98 -10.25 -4.14 2.81
CA VAL A 98 -10.89 -5.13 1.93
C VAL A 98 -10.26 -6.49 2.17
N GLY A 99 -11.08 -7.51 2.40
CA GLY A 99 -10.61 -8.85 2.65
C GLY A 99 -11.72 -9.76 3.16
N ARG A 100 -11.37 -11.02 3.50
CA ARG A 100 -12.34 -12.01 4.01
C ARG A 100 -12.66 -11.87 5.50
N ALA A 101 -11.83 -11.15 6.24
CA ALA A 101 -12.04 -10.97 7.68
C ALA A 101 -13.32 -10.17 7.94
N ALA A 102 -14.09 -10.59 8.94
CA ALA A 102 -15.36 -9.95 9.29
C ALA A 102 -15.20 -8.50 9.79
N ASP A 103 -14.00 -8.12 10.22
CA ASP A 103 -13.65 -6.76 10.62
C ASP A 103 -13.24 -5.85 9.44
N SER A 104 -13.25 -6.38 8.21
CA SER A 104 -12.99 -5.57 7.02
C SER A 104 -14.16 -4.65 6.71
N THR A 105 -13.88 -3.44 6.22
CA THR A 105 -14.92 -2.50 5.77
C THR A 105 -15.74 -3.08 4.60
N LEU A 106 -15.06 -3.79 3.68
CA LEU A 106 -15.67 -4.57 2.63
C LEU A 106 -15.27 -6.03 2.79
N VAL A 107 -16.18 -6.84 3.32
CA VAL A 107 -15.97 -8.27 3.54
C VAL A 107 -16.22 -9.01 2.23
N LEU A 108 -15.18 -9.66 1.70
CA LEU A 108 -15.28 -10.46 0.48
C LEU A 108 -15.51 -11.93 0.82
N GLN A 109 -16.46 -12.57 0.14
CA GLN A 109 -16.68 -14.02 0.20
C GLN A 109 -15.94 -14.73 -0.93
N ASP A 110 -14.66 -14.41 -1.10
CA ASP A 110 -13.82 -14.83 -2.21
C ASP A 110 -12.60 -15.59 -1.69
N ASP A 111 -12.47 -16.87 -2.01
CA ASP A 111 -11.37 -17.74 -1.57
C ASP A 111 -10.00 -17.27 -2.09
N TYR A 112 -9.97 -16.46 -3.13
CA TYR A 112 -8.74 -15.87 -3.66
C TYR A 112 -8.37 -14.56 -2.96
N ALA A 113 -9.24 -14.03 -2.09
CA ALA A 113 -8.92 -12.91 -1.25
C ALA A 113 -8.34 -13.37 0.09
N SER A 114 -7.29 -12.71 0.56
CA SER A 114 -6.74 -12.93 1.91
C SER A 114 -7.66 -12.33 2.98
N SER A 115 -7.52 -12.77 4.24
CA SER A 115 -8.28 -12.22 5.38
C SER A 115 -8.20 -10.70 5.45
N ARG A 116 -6.99 -10.14 5.36
CA ARG A 116 -6.71 -8.71 5.13
C ARG A 116 -5.94 -8.62 3.85
N HIS A 117 -6.59 -8.21 2.77
CA HIS A 117 -6.00 -8.26 1.44
C HIS A 117 -5.41 -6.92 1.01
N ALA A 118 -6.21 -5.89 1.06
CA ALA A 118 -5.81 -4.56 0.64
C ALA A 118 -6.43 -3.47 1.52
N ARG A 119 -5.81 -2.29 1.50
CA ARG A 119 -6.29 -1.09 2.18
C ARG A 119 -6.34 0.07 1.19
N PHE A 120 -7.43 0.80 1.23
CA PHE A 120 -7.61 2.05 0.51
C PHE A 120 -7.64 3.20 1.51
N PHE A 121 -6.88 4.25 1.29
CA PHE A 121 -6.82 5.38 2.22
C PHE A 121 -6.55 6.69 1.48
N PRO A 122 -7.04 7.82 2.01
CA PRO A 122 -6.76 9.12 1.45
C PRO A 122 -5.38 9.62 1.88
N SER A 123 -4.63 10.22 0.96
CA SER A 123 -3.39 10.96 1.23
C SER A 123 -3.25 12.08 0.21
N ASP A 124 -2.98 13.30 0.69
CA ASP A 124 -2.77 14.49 -0.14
C ASP A 124 -3.88 14.73 -1.19
N GLY A 125 -5.13 14.50 -0.78
CA GLY A 125 -6.30 14.67 -1.66
C GLY A 125 -6.45 13.59 -2.74
N GLN A 126 -5.66 12.53 -2.68
CA GLN A 126 -5.71 11.38 -3.58
C GLN A 126 -6.04 10.12 -2.80
N TRP A 127 -6.60 9.13 -3.47
CA TRP A 127 -6.80 7.80 -2.91
C TRP A 127 -5.64 6.88 -3.27
N ILE A 128 -5.15 6.18 -2.27
CA ILE A 128 -4.05 5.22 -2.39
C ILE A 128 -4.58 3.84 -2.07
N VAL A 129 -4.12 2.84 -2.82
CA VAL A 129 -4.30 1.43 -2.50
C VAL A 129 -2.97 0.80 -2.11
N GLU A 130 -3.00 -0.05 -1.11
CA GLU A 130 -1.85 -0.79 -0.59
C GLU A 130 -2.24 -2.25 -0.42
N ASP A 131 -1.37 -3.15 -0.87
CA ASP A 131 -1.48 -4.59 -0.60
C ASP A 131 -0.96 -4.90 0.81
N LEU A 132 -1.75 -5.58 1.62
CA LEU A 132 -1.41 -5.92 3.01
C LEU A 132 -0.69 -7.28 3.13
N GLY A 133 0.11 -7.65 2.14
CA GLY A 133 0.79 -8.95 2.11
C GLY A 133 -0.14 -10.07 1.68
N SER A 134 -1.00 -9.81 0.72
CA SER A 134 -1.94 -10.81 0.24
C SER A 134 -1.26 -11.97 -0.51
N THR A 135 -1.86 -13.15 -0.47
CA THR A 135 -1.34 -14.35 -1.12
C THR A 135 -1.31 -14.20 -2.65
N ASN A 136 -2.38 -13.67 -3.23
CA ASN A 136 -2.53 -13.57 -4.69
C ASN A 136 -2.17 -12.19 -5.26
N GLY A 137 -1.91 -11.21 -4.40
CA GLY A 137 -1.56 -9.85 -4.77
C GLY A 137 -2.75 -9.00 -5.19
N THR A 138 -2.57 -7.69 -5.06
CA THR A 138 -3.50 -6.67 -5.53
C THR A 138 -3.03 -6.14 -6.88
N TRP A 139 -3.96 -5.90 -7.79
CA TRP A 139 -3.68 -5.50 -9.17
C TRP A 139 -4.43 -4.23 -9.52
N ILE A 140 -3.76 -3.27 -10.14
CA ILE A 140 -4.41 -2.11 -10.78
C ILE A 140 -4.38 -2.34 -12.27
N ASP A 141 -5.57 -2.40 -12.89
CA ASP A 141 -5.76 -2.79 -14.29
C ASP A 141 -5.12 -4.17 -14.55
N ARG A 142 -3.92 -4.24 -15.08
CA ARG A 142 -3.19 -5.50 -15.35
C ARG A 142 -1.83 -5.56 -14.65
N THR A 143 -1.52 -4.58 -13.80
CA THR A 143 -0.23 -4.47 -13.14
C THR A 143 -0.36 -4.79 -11.65
N ARG A 144 0.43 -5.75 -11.18
CA ARG A 144 0.51 -6.05 -9.75
C ARG A 144 1.21 -4.90 -9.02
N ILE A 145 0.63 -4.44 -7.92
CA ILE A 145 1.27 -3.43 -7.08
C ILE A 145 2.24 -4.10 -6.10
N THR A 146 3.34 -3.42 -5.82
CA THR A 146 4.37 -3.86 -4.88
C THR A 146 4.50 -2.92 -3.68
N GLY A 147 3.68 -1.88 -3.62
CA GLY A 147 3.64 -0.88 -2.56
C GLY A 147 2.44 0.05 -2.72
N PRO A 148 2.31 1.04 -1.82
CA PRO A 148 1.24 2.02 -1.89
C PRO A 148 1.22 2.73 -3.25
N THR A 149 0.08 2.70 -3.94
CA THR A 149 -0.07 3.20 -5.30
C THR A 149 -1.27 4.12 -5.40
N VAL A 150 -1.08 5.28 -6.03
CA VAL A 150 -2.14 6.28 -6.24
C VAL A 150 -3.17 5.76 -7.23
N LEU A 151 -4.44 5.85 -6.85
CA LEU A 151 -5.58 5.49 -7.69
C LEU A 151 -6.13 6.69 -8.44
N ARG A 152 -6.33 6.51 -9.74
CA ARG A 152 -7.05 7.46 -10.59
C ARG A 152 -8.54 7.10 -10.62
N VAL A 153 -9.38 8.10 -10.80
CA VAL A 153 -10.81 7.87 -11.07
C VAL A 153 -10.96 6.99 -12.31
N GLY A 154 -11.76 5.94 -12.21
CA GLY A 154 -11.95 4.94 -13.26
C GLY A 154 -10.97 3.76 -13.22
N ALA A 155 -9.89 3.84 -12.43
CA ALA A 155 -8.97 2.70 -12.27
C ALA A 155 -9.68 1.50 -11.67
N LYS A 156 -9.40 0.32 -12.21
CA LYS A 156 -9.91 -0.96 -11.73
C LYS A 156 -8.88 -1.62 -10.83
N VAL A 157 -9.27 -1.94 -9.60
CA VAL A 157 -8.44 -2.65 -8.63
C VAL A 157 -8.98 -4.04 -8.43
N ARG A 158 -8.19 -5.06 -8.78
CA ARG A 158 -8.56 -6.46 -8.58
C ARG A 158 -7.95 -7.00 -7.29
N VAL A 159 -8.82 -7.55 -6.46
CA VAL A 159 -8.54 -8.19 -5.18
C VAL A 159 -9.13 -9.59 -5.23
N GLY A 160 -8.29 -10.63 -5.41
CA GLY A 160 -8.78 -11.96 -5.71
C GLY A 160 -9.53 -12.01 -7.05
N ARG A 161 -10.81 -12.43 -7.01
CA ARG A 161 -11.75 -12.43 -8.14
C ARG A 161 -12.63 -11.16 -8.18
N THR A 162 -12.57 -10.35 -7.15
CA THR A 162 -13.38 -9.14 -7.02
C THR A 162 -12.66 -7.96 -7.66
N THR A 163 -13.35 -7.21 -8.49
CA THR A 163 -12.85 -5.99 -9.11
C THR A 163 -13.58 -4.78 -8.56
N LEU A 164 -12.81 -3.84 -8.04
CA LEU A 164 -13.27 -2.57 -7.49
C LEU A 164 -12.92 -1.44 -8.44
N GLN A 165 -13.75 -0.41 -8.52
CA GLN A 165 -13.49 0.77 -9.35
C GLN A 165 -13.70 2.05 -8.56
N LEU A 166 -12.71 2.95 -8.66
CA LEU A 166 -12.79 4.28 -8.06
C LEU A 166 -13.68 5.18 -8.93
N GLN A 167 -14.76 5.71 -8.36
CA GLN A 167 -15.75 6.54 -9.04
C GLN A 167 -15.95 7.90 -8.34
N ARG A 168 -16.54 8.84 -9.08
CA ARG A 168 -16.92 10.16 -8.57
C ARG A 168 -18.19 10.13 -7.74
#